data_1e9ce7581555df034ef1a359882c346d
#
_entry.id   1e9ce7581555df034ef1a359882c346d
#
_cell.length_a   1.000
_cell.length_b   1.000
_cell.length_c   1.000
_cell.angle_alpha   90.00
_cell.angle_beta   90.00
_cell.angle_gamma   90.00
#
_symmetry.space_group_name_H-M   'P 1'
#
loop_
_entity.id
_entity.type
_entity.pdbx_description
1 polymer ?
#
loop_
_entity_poly.entity_id
_entity_poly.type
_entity_poly.pdbx_seq_one_letter_code
_entity_poly.pdbx_strand_id
1 'polypeptide(L)'
;VYKRQQHGVATATVCALMNMKCEIFMGATDVERQHTNVERMKMLGAKVNPVRTGNMTLSDACSEAIRDWCCHPQDTFYIVGSTMGPHPYPDIVAKMQSVISEELKWQLEEKIGRNYPDYLIACVGGGSNAAGTIYHYIDDDRVKIYLAEAAGHGIDTDYTAATMHCGTE
;
A
#
# COMPACT_ATOMS: atom_id res chain seq x y z
N VAL A 1 13.29 0.93 9.97
CA VAL A 1 12.23 0.38 9.11
C VAL A 1 11.12 1.41 8.93
N TYR A 2 11.18 2.20 7.86
CA TYR A 2 10.24 3.32 7.63
C TYR A 2 9.49 3.10 6.32
N LYS A 3 8.63 2.05 6.26
CA LYS A 3 7.91 1.69 5.03
C LYS A 3 6.48 2.21 4.94
N ARG A 4 5.96 2.84 5.98
CA ARG A 4 4.60 3.39 5.98
C ARG A 4 4.59 4.78 5.33
N GLN A 5 3.51 5.11 4.62
CA GLN A 5 3.28 6.40 3.93
C GLN A 5 4.17 6.71 2.72
N GLN A 6 4.84 5.73 2.14
CA GLN A 6 5.56 5.91 0.87
C GLN A 6 4.64 6.35 -0.26
N HIS A 7 3.41 5.82 -0.28
CA HIS A 7 2.39 6.21 -1.24
C HIS A 7 2.05 7.71 -1.14
N GLY A 8 1.82 8.23 0.06
CA GLY A 8 1.55 9.66 0.28
C GLY A 8 2.71 10.56 -0.18
N VAL A 9 3.95 10.20 0.14
CA VAL A 9 5.14 10.95 -0.29
C VAL A 9 5.30 10.91 -1.82
N ALA A 10 5.12 9.73 -2.43
CA ALA A 10 5.20 9.59 -3.88
C ALA A 10 4.11 10.41 -4.60
N THR A 11 2.87 10.34 -4.11
CA THR A 11 1.75 11.13 -4.64
C THR A 11 2.02 12.63 -4.51
N ALA A 12 2.46 13.10 -3.34
CA ALA A 12 2.82 14.49 -3.13
C ALA A 12 3.94 14.95 -4.07
N THR A 13 4.93 14.10 -4.33
CA THR A 13 6.04 14.40 -5.26
C THR A 13 5.53 14.59 -6.69
N VAL A 14 4.68 13.68 -7.18
CA VAL A 14 4.11 13.78 -8.53
C VAL A 14 3.19 15.00 -8.64
N CYS A 15 2.34 15.24 -7.64
CA CYS A 15 1.47 16.41 -7.62
C CYS A 15 2.27 17.72 -7.62
N ALA A 16 3.37 17.81 -6.86
CA ALA A 16 4.25 18.96 -6.89
C ALA A 16 4.91 19.16 -8.26
N LEU A 17 5.39 18.06 -8.88
CA LEU A 17 5.99 18.10 -10.21
C LEU A 17 4.99 18.60 -11.27
N MET A 18 3.74 18.20 -11.17
CA MET A 18 2.67 18.53 -12.12
C MET A 18 1.87 19.78 -11.73
N ASN A 19 2.28 20.49 -10.70
CA ASN A 19 1.58 21.66 -10.14
C ASN A 19 0.09 21.38 -9.82
N MET A 20 -0.17 20.22 -9.23
CA MET A 20 -1.51 19.79 -8.83
C MET A 20 -1.70 19.92 -7.32
N LYS A 21 -2.91 20.25 -6.89
CA LYS A 21 -3.27 20.19 -5.46
C LYS A 21 -3.24 18.75 -4.97
N CYS A 22 -2.74 18.55 -3.75
CA CYS A 22 -2.64 17.24 -3.13
C CYS A 22 -3.17 17.28 -1.70
N GLU A 23 -4.15 16.45 -1.40
CA GLU A 23 -4.65 16.23 -0.03
C GLU A 23 -4.39 14.79 0.38
N ILE A 24 -3.87 14.59 1.59
CA ILE A 24 -3.49 13.28 2.11
C ILE A 24 -4.19 13.08 3.44
N PHE A 25 -4.94 12.01 3.55
CA PHE A 25 -5.61 11.60 4.79
C PHE A 25 -4.74 10.57 5.51
N MET A 26 -4.49 10.81 6.79
CA MET A 26 -3.70 9.91 7.64
C MET A 26 -4.36 9.74 8.99
N GLY A 27 -4.35 8.55 9.55
CA GLY A 27 -4.75 8.35 10.94
C GLY A 27 -3.89 9.21 11.88
N ALA A 28 -4.50 9.85 12.87
CA ALA A 28 -3.79 10.76 13.77
C ALA A 28 -2.60 10.09 14.48
N THR A 29 -2.75 8.82 14.86
CA THR A 29 -1.66 8.01 15.43
C THR A 29 -0.51 7.82 14.44
N ASP A 30 -0.80 7.65 13.15
CA ASP A 30 0.21 7.49 12.12
C ASP A 30 0.90 8.82 11.78
N VAL A 31 0.21 9.95 11.89
CA VAL A 31 0.82 11.29 11.72
C VAL A 31 1.96 11.50 12.73
N GLU A 32 1.75 11.13 13.99
CA GLU A 32 2.78 11.21 15.02
C GLU A 32 3.94 10.25 14.76
N ARG A 33 3.63 8.99 14.44
CA ARG A 33 4.64 7.95 14.16
C ARG A 33 5.48 8.23 12.92
N GLN A 34 4.93 8.93 11.95
CA GLN A 34 5.50 9.15 10.62
C GLN A 34 5.85 10.64 10.38
N HIS A 35 6.15 11.37 11.44
CA HIS A 35 6.39 12.82 11.41
C HIS A 35 7.34 13.24 10.29
N THR A 36 8.44 12.52 10.08
CA THR A 36 9.41 12.83 9.00
C THR A 36 8.77 12.78 7.60
N ASN A 37 7.89 11.82 7.33
CA ASN A 37 7.21 11.73 6.06
C ASN A 37 6.12 12.79 5.94
N VAL A 38 5.46 13.14 7.04
CA VAL A 38 4.49 14.23 7.08
C VAL A 38 5.15 15.56 6.71
N GLU A 39 6.33 15.83 7.27
CA GLU A 39 7.08 17.05 6.92
C GLU A 39 7.52 17.08 5.45
N ARG A 40 7.97 15.93 4.90
CA ARG A 40 8.27 15.81 3.46
C ARG A 40 7.06 16.12 2.59
N MET A 41 5.89 15.57 2.91
CA MET A 41 4.66 15.84 2.17
C MET A 41 4.26 17.32 2.23
N LYS A 42 4.40 17.95 3.39
CA LYS A 42 4.15 19.39 3.55
C LYS A 42 5.14 20.24 2.75
N MET A 43 6.44 19.90 2.76
CA MET A 43 7.45 20.58 1.95
C MET A 43 7.15 20.51 0.46
N LEU A 44 6.51 19.43 0.00
CA LEU A 44 6.05 19.25 -1.37
C LEU A 44 4.72 19.97 -1.66
N GLY A 45 4.19 20.72 -0.69
CA GLY A 45 2.95 21.47 -0.84
C GLY A 45 1.67 20.67 -0.62
N ALA A 46 1.75 19.41 -0.18
CA ALA A 46 0.58 18.62 0.13
C ALA A 46 -0.05 19.02 1.48
N LYS A 47 -1.38 19.03 1.52
CA LYS A 47 -2.14 19.21 2.74
C LYS A 47 -2.34 17.84 3.40
N VAL A 48 -1.86 17.67 4.63
CA VAL A 48 -2.04 16.45 5.40
C VAL A 48 -3.18 16.64 6.40
N ASN A 49 -4.23 15.83 6.27
CA ASN A 49 -5.44 15.86 7.09
C ASN A 49 -5.39 14.71 8.12
N PRO A 50 -5.17 14.98 9.42
CA PRO A 50 -5.19 13.96 10.45
C PRO A 50 -6.62 13.47 10.71
N VAL A 51 -6.87 12.17 10.53
CA VAL A 51 -8.16 11.54 10.81
C VAL A 51 -8.19 11.08 12.26
N ARG A 52 -9.17 11.58 13.01
CA ARG A 52 -9.34 11.33 14.44
C ARG A 52 -10.57 10.49 14.77
N THR A 53 -11.26 9.99 13.76
CA THR A 53 -12.42 9.10 13.90
C THR A 53 -11.96 7.66 14.04
N GLY A 54 -12.79 6.80 14.64
CA GLY A 54 -12.51 5.38 14.81
C GLY A 54 -11.24 5.11 15.62
N ASN A 55 -10.43 4.19 15.16
CA ASN A 55 -9.15 3.82 15.79
C ASN A 55 -7.98 4.70 15.36
N MET A 56 -8.24 5.74 14.58
CA MET A 56 -7.22 6.68 14.06
C MET A 56 -6.11 6.00 13.25
N THR A 57 -6.46 4.93 12.53
CA THR A 57 -5.55 4.08 11.75
C THR A 57 -5.74 4.25 10.25
N LEU A 58 -5.01 3.47 9.46
CA LEU A 58 -5.09 3.45 7.99
C LEU A 58 -6.50 3.20 7.47
N SER A 59 -7.26 2.30 8.08
CA SER A 59 -8.63 1.98 7.65
C SER A 59 -9.55 3.20 7.72
N ASP A 60 -9.47 3.94 8.84
CA ASP A 60 -10.26 5.16 9.03
C ASP A 60 -9.83 6.26 8.05
N ALA A 61 -8.53 6.38 7.80
CA ALA A 61 -7.98 7.33 6.83
C ALA A 61 -8.45 7.03 5.40
N CYS A 62 -8.47 5.75 4.99
CA CYS A 62 -9.00 5.35 3.69
C CYS A 62 -10.50 5.66 3.57
N SER A 63 -11.27 5.37 4.60
CA SER A 63 -12.71 5.65 4.63
C SER A 63 -13.01 7.14 4.51
N GLU A 64 -12.21 7.98 5.18
CA GLU A 64 -12.36 9.43 5.11
C GLU A 64 -11.97 9.99 3.73
N ALA A 65 -10.87 9.49 3.14
CA ALA A 65 -10.44 9.88 1.80
C ALA A 65 -11.50 9.52 0.74
N ILE A 66 -12.09 8.33 0.84
CA ILE A 66 -13.18 7.91 -0.07
C ILE A 66 -14.42 8.78 0.13
N ARG A 67 -14.76 9.12 1.37
CA ARG A 67 -15.90 10.01 1.67
C ARG A 67 -15.69 11.39 1.08
N ASP A 68 -14.51 11.97 1.24
CA ASP A 68 -14.17 13.27 0.67
C ASP A 68 -14.24 13.23 -0.86
N TRP A 69 -13.67 12.21 -1.48
CA TRP A 69 -13.76 12.00 -2.93
C TRP A 69 -15.21 11.87 -3.42
N CYS A 70 -16.05 11.12 -2.73
CA CYS A 70 -17.49 11.01 -3.08
C CYS A 70 -18.22 12.34 -2.99
N CYS A 71 -17.80 13.25 -2.12
CA CYS A 71 -18.36 14.60 -2.01
C CYS A 71 -17.87 15.54 -3.11
N HIS A 72 -16.71 15.28 -3.70
CA HIS A 72 -16.06 16.15 -4.69
C HIS A 72 -15.71 15.42 -5.99
N PRO A 73 -16.65 14.67 -6.64
CA PRO A 73 -16.30 13.81 -7.78
C PRO A 73 -15.95 14.56 -9.05
N GLN A 74 -16.20 15.86 -9.12
CA GLN A 74 -16.04 16.67 -10.34
C GLN A 74 -14.61 17.19 -10.50
N ASP A 75 -13.88 17.35 -9.40
CA ASP A 75 -12.57 18.03 -9.37
C ASP A 75 -11.51 17.26 -8.59
N THR A 76 -11.87 16.11 -8.02
CA THR A 76 -11.00 15.30 -7.19
C THR A 76 -10.86 13.90 -7.75
N PHE A 77 -9.63 13.40 -7.78
CA PHE A 77 -9.31 12.03 -8.15
C PHE A 77 -8.67 11.31 -6.96
N TYR A 78 -9.26 10.19 -6.56
CA TYR A 78 -8.72 9.35 -5.49
C TYR A 78 -7.64 8.41 -6.02
N ILE A 79 -6.40 8.62 -5.59
CA ILE A 79 -5.28 7.74 -5.92
C ILE A 79 -5.17 6.65 -4.86
N VAL A 80 -5.69 5.48 -5.17
CA VAL A 80 -5.57 4.31 -4.29
C VAL A 80 -4.16 3.75 -4.33
N GLY A 81 -3.57 3.50 -3.17
CA GLY A 81 -2.20 2.99 -3.03
C GLY A 81 -2.11 1.52 -2.65
N SER A 82 -3.21 0.78 -2.72
CA SER A 82 -3.30 -0.59 -2.23
C SER A 82 -4.19 -1.45 -3.11
N THR A 83 -4.08 -2.77 -2.98
CA THR A 83 -4.94 -3.74 -3.68
C THR A 83 -6.26 -3.92 -2.95
N MET A 84 -6.93 -2.82 -2.64
CA MET A 84 -8.20 -2.79 -1.92
C MET A 84 -9.22 -1.93 -2.65
N GLY A 85 -10.49 -2.04 -2.28
CA GLY A 85 -11.59 -1.35 -2.91
C GLY A 85 -12.25 -2.16 -4.03
N PRO A 86 -13.25 -1.59 -4.71
CA PRO A 86 -13.97 -2.28 -5.76
C PRO A 86 -13.13 -2.50 -7.03
N HIS A 87 -13.53 -3.50 -7.84
CA HIS A 87 -12.96 -3.64 -9.18
C HIS A 87 -13.15 -2.32 -9.98
N PRO A 88 -12.13 -1.83 -10.74
CA PRO A 88 -10.88 -2.52 -11.11
C PRO A 88 -9.64 -2.10 -10.29
N TYR A 89 -9.79 -1.40 -9.16
CA TYR A 89 -8.65 -0.86 -8.41
C TYR A 89 -7.61 -1.91 -8.00
N PRO A 90 -7.97 -3.08 -7.44
CA PRO A 90 -7.00 -4.11 -7.10
C PRO A 90 -6.17 -4.56 -8.30
N ASP A 91 -6.80 -4.76 -9.45
CA ASP A 91 -6.13 -5.19 -10.68
C ASP A 91 -5.18 -4.12 -11.22
N ILE A 92 -5.60 -2.84 -11.20
CA ILE A 92 -4.75 -1.72 -11.61
C ILE A 92 -3.49 -1.66 -10.74
N VAL A 93 -3.66 -1.72 -9.43
CA VAL A 93 -2.54 -1.64 -8.49
C VAL A 93 -1.63 -2.86 -8.63
N ALA A 94 -2.17 -4.07 -8.69
CA ALA A 94 -1.40 -5.29 -8.87
C ALA A 94 -0.57 -5.24 -10.16
N LYS A 95 -1.18 -4.81 -11.27
CA LYS A 95 -0.51 -4.68 -12.57
C LYS A 95 0.60 -3.62 -12.55
N MET A 96 0.36 -2.45 -11.94
CA MET A 96 1.39 -1.43 -11.85
C MET A 96 2.55 -1.84 -10.93
N GLN A 97 2.26 -2.57 -9.86
CA GLN A 97 3.27 -3.09 -8.94
C GLN A 97 4.00 -4.33 -9.48
N SER A 98 3.49 -4.98 -10.53
CA SER A 98 4.09 -6.19 -11.09
C SER A 98 5.50 -6.00 -11.66
N VAL A 99 5.92 -4.75 -11.86
CA VAL A 99 7.32 -4.41 -12.17
C VAL A 99 8.30 -5.03 -11.18
N ILE A 100 7.90 -5.21 -9.92
CA ILE A 100 8.73 -5.86 -8.88
C ILE A 100 9.07 -7.29 -9.30
N SER A 101 8.06 -8.10 -9.64
CA SER A 101 8.26 -9.50 -10.03
C SER A 101 8.85 -9.64 -11.43
N GLU A 102 8.62 -8.69 -12.32
CA GLU A 102 9.26 -8.63 -13.64
C GLU A 102 10.76 -8.40 -13.50
N GLU A 103 11.16 -7.42 -12.71
CA GLU A 103 12.58 -7.16 -12.44
C GLU A 103 13.26 -8.30 -11.70
N LEU A 104 12.58 -8.96 -10.78
CA LEU A 104 13.09 -10.14 -10.10
C LEU A 104 13.53 -11.24 -11.08
N LYS A 105 12.81 -11.46 -12.19
CA LYS A 105 13.15 -12.49 -13.17
C LYS A 105 14.54 -12.29 -13.76
N TRP A 106 14.81 -11.10 -14.29
CA TRP A 106 16.12 -10.84 -14.90
C TRP A 106 17.24 -10.70 -13.86
N GLN A 107 16.95 -10.13 -12.69
CA GLN A 107 17.92 -10.02 -11.60
C GLN A 107 18.34 -11.38 -11.04
N LEU A 108 17.41 -12.32 -10.92
CA LEU A 108 17.72 -13.69 -10.52
C LEU A 108 18.50 -14.44 -11.60
N GLU A 109 18.12 -14.28 -12.87
CA GLU A 109 18.87 -14.86 -13.99
C GLU A 109 20.33 -14.40 -13.98
N GLU A 110 20.58 -13.11 -13.79
CA GLU A 110 21.93 -12.53 -13.72
C GLU A 110 22.71 -13.07 -12.51
N LYS A 111 22.07 -13.21 -11.35
CA LYS A 111 22.76 -13.55 -10.10
C LYS A 111 22.94 -15.03 -9.84
N ILE A 112 22.00 -15.84 -10.23
CA ILE A 112 21.94 -17.28 -9.90
C ILE A 112 21.67 -18.19 -11.08
N GLY A 113 21.61 -17.66 -12.32
CA GLY A 113 21.42 -18.42 -13.54
C GLY A 113 20.02 -19.02 -13.72
N ARG A 114 19.01 -18.51 -13.04
CA ARG A 114 17.60 -18.91 -13.20
C ARG A 114 16.69 -17.76 -12.85
N ASN A 115 15.54 -17.66 -13.52
CA ASN A 115 14.60 -16.54 -13.41
C ASN A 115 13.48 -16.73 -12.36
N TYR A 116 13.64 -17.69 -11.46
CA TYR A 116 12.67 -17.97 -10.39
C TYR A 116 13.39 -18.31 -9.08
N PRO A 117 12.83 -17.91 -7.92
CA PRO A 117 13.32 -18.32 -6.60
C PRO A 117 12.66 -19.62 -6.15
N ASP A 118 13.24 -20.33 -5.17
CA ASP A 118 12.58 -21.47 -4.53
C ASP A 118 11.49 -21.01 -3.56
N TYR A 119 11.75 -19.89 -2.90
CA TYR A 119 10.85 -19.30 -1.91
C TYR A 119 10.69 -17.81 -2.17
N LEU A 120 9.46 -17.34 -2.14
CA LEU A 120 9.12 -15.94 -2.25
C LEU A 120 8.34 -15.53 -0.99
N ILE A 121 8.89 -14.58 -0.24
CA ILE A 121 8.30 -14.13 1.02
C ILE A 121 7.98 -12.64 0.89
N ALA A 122 6.73 -12.28 1.08
CA ALA A 122 6.29 -10.88 1.03
C ALA A 122 5.44 -10.50 2.25
N CYS A 123 5.62 -9.28 2.75
CA CYS A 123 4.75 -8.74 3.80
C CYS A 123 3.43 -8.25 3.20
N VAL A 124 2.34 -8.47 3.92
CA VAL A 124 1.00 -8.00 3.57
C VAL A 124 0.54 -6.95 4.57
N GLY A 125 0.19 -5.78 4.05
CA GLY A 125 -0.57 -4.77 4.75
C GLY A 125 -1.80 -4.46 3.91
N GLY A 126 -1.73 -3.44 3.05
CA GLY A 126 -2.76 -3.20 2.04
C GLY A 126 -2.65 -4.10 0.79
N GLY A 127 -1.66 -4.97 0.70
CA GLY A 127 -1.53 -6.00 -0.33
C GLY A 127 -0.72 -5.62 -1.58
N SER A 128 -0.47 -4.33 -1.84
CA SER A 128 0.18 -3.90 -3.09
C SER A 128 1.59 -4.47 -3.30
N ASN A 129 2.41 -4.46 -2.24
CA ASN A 129 3.75 -5.04 -2.28
C ASN A 129 3.70 -6.55 -2.56
N ALA A 130 2.83 -7.26 -1.87
CA ALA A 130 2.67 -8.71 -2.06
C ALA A 130 2.18 -9.02 -3.47
N ALA A 131 1.10 -8.38 -3.92
CA ALA A 131 0.55 -8.56 -5.26
C ALA A 131 1.60 -8.31 -6.35
N GLY A 132 2.37 -7.22 -6.26
CA GLY A 132 3.44 -6.93 -7.22
C GLY A 132 4.56 -7.96 -7.19
N THR A 133 4.92 -8.45 -6.00
CA THR A 133 5.99 -9.43 -5.84
C THR A 133 5.62 -10.80 -6.38
N ILE A 134 4.37 -11.25 -6.18
CA ILE A 134 3.92 -12.58 -6.61
C ILE A 134 3.35 -12.61 -8.03
N TYR A 135 3.05 -11.47 -8.63
CA TYR A 135 2.25 -11.34 -9.86
C TYR A 135 2.64 -12.32 -10.98
N HIS A 136 3.93 -12.46 -11.26
CA HIS A 136 4.44 -13.34 -12.31
C HIS A 136 4.84 -14.74 -11.82
N TYR A 137 4.62 -15.04 -10.54
CA TYR A 137 4.98 -16.32 -9.92
C TYR A 137 3.78 -17.05 -9.33
N ILE A 138 2.58 -16.45 -9.38
CA ILE A 138 1.39 -17.00 -8.71
C ILE A 138 0.99 -18.38 -9.27
N ASP A 139 1.21 -18.60 -10.57
CA ASP A 139 0.90 -19.85 -11.25
C ASP A 139 2.16 -20.72 -11.49
N ASP A 140 3.29 -20.40 -10.84
CA ASP A 140 4.53 -21.15 -11.00
C ASP A 140 4.72 -22.13 -9.83
N ASP A 141 4.40 -23.40 -10.06
CA ASP A 141 4.48 -24.48 -9.06
C ASP A 141 5.89 -24.70 -8.48
N ARG A 142 6.93 -24.17 -9.12
CA ARG A 142 8.32 -24.25 -8.64
C ARG A 142 8.60 -23.28 -7.49
N VAL A 143 7.74 -22.25 -7.33
CA VAL A 143 7.93 -21.17 -6.36
C VAL A 143 6.98 -21.33 -5.18
N LYS A 144 7.54 -21.50 -3.98
CA LYS A 144 6.74 -21.51 -2.74
C LYS A 144 6.53 -20.09 -2.25
N ILE A 145 5.28 -19.65 -2.20
CA ILE A 145 4.90 -18.29 -1.81
C ILE A 145 4.43 -18.26 -0.35
N TYR A 146 5.04 -17.37 0.45
CA TYR A 146 4.66 -17.11 1.83
C TYR A 146 4.31 -15.63 2.01
N LEU A 147 3.12 -15.37 2.52
CA LEU A 147 2.62 -14.04 2.80
C LEU A 147 2.61 -13.81 4.30
N ALA A 148 3.33 -12.79 4.78
CA ALA A 148 3.48 -12.49 6.19
C ALA A 148 2.62 -11.28 6.58
N GLU A 149 1.66 -11.47 7.46
CA GLU A 149 0.81 -10.42 8.02
C GLU A 149 1.25 -10.04 9.44
N ALA A 150 0.88 -8.82 9.85
CA ALA A 150 1.16 -8.34 11.20
C ALA A 150 0.07 -8.82 12.17
N ALA A 151 0.40 -9.77 13.02
CA ALA A 151 -0.53 -10.31 14.00
C ALA A 151 -0.77 -9.40 15.24
N GLY A 152 0.01 -8.31 15.39
CA GLY A 152 -0.15 -7.39 16.52
C GLY A 152 0.05 -8.08 17.86
N HIS A 153 -0.99 -8.09 18.70
CA HIS A 153 -0.99 -8.80 19.98
C HIS A 153 -1.46 -10.26 19.88
N GLY A 154 -1.69 -10.75 18.68
CA GLY A 154 -2.15 -12.10 18.38
C GLY A 154 -3.32 -12.09 17.41
N ILE A 155 -3.45 -13.16 16.62
CA ILE A 155 -4.50 -13.29 15.60
C ILE A 155 -5.91 -13.37 16.21
N ASP A 156 -6.03 -13.81 17.45
CA ASP A 156 -7.30 -13.97 18.17
C ASP A 156 -7.66 -12.73 19.02
N THR A 157 -7.03 -11.59 18.74
CA THR A 157 -7.27 -10.34 19.49
C THR A 157 -7.79 -9.24 18.60
N ASP A 158 -8.47 -8.25 19.17
CA ASP A 158 -8.93 -7.04 18.46
C ASP A 158 -7.78 -6.14 17.98
N TYR A 159 -6.54 -6.46 18.30
CA TYR A 159 -5.33 -5.72 17.95
C TYR A 159 -4.50 -6.39 16.87
N THR A 160 -5.12 -7.22 16.04
CA THR A 160 -4.49 -7.85 14.88
C THR A 160 -4.68 -7.01 13.60
N ALA A 161 -3.73 -7.08 12.68
CA ALA A 161 -3.85 -6.56 11.33
C ALA A 161 -3.77 -7.68 10.27
N ALA A 162 -3.95 -8.93 10.71
CA ALA A 162 -3.93 -10.12 9.85
C ALA A 162 -5.30 -10.32 9.18
N THR A 163 -5.59 -9.51 8.17
CA THR A 163 -6.89 -9.49 7.49
C THR A 163 -7.14 -10.70 6.59
N MET A 164 -6.10 -11.27 5.98
CA MET A 164 -6.24 -12.46 5.15
C MET A 164 -6.48 -13.71 5.99
N HIS A 165 -5.84 -13.81 7.14
CA HIS A 165 -6.04 -14.92 8.08
C HIS A 165 -7.40 -14.87 8.75
N CYS A 166 -7.86 -13.67 9.13
CA CYS A 166 -9.14 -13.45 9.82
C CYS A 166 -10.28 -13.09 8.85
N GLY A 167 -10.02 -13.06 7.54
CA GLY A 167 -11.00 -12.73 6.52
C GLY A 167 -12.14 -13.75 6.48
N THR A 168 -13.33 -13.27 6.18
CA THR A 168 -14.47 -14.14 5.84
C THR A 168 -14.38 -14.54 4.37
N GLU A 169 -14.72 -15.78 4.08
CA GLU A 169 -14.91 -16.30 2.73
C GLU A 169 -16.04 -15.56 1.99
#